data_3f8cec818b4dfb77579664267f124b6a
#
_entry.id   3f8cec818b4dfb77579664267f124b6a
#
_cell.length_a   1.000
_cell.length_b   1.000
_cell.length_c   1.000
_cell.angle_alpha   90.00
_cell.angle_beta   90.00
_cell.angle_gamma   90.00
#
_symmetry.space_group_name_H-M   'P 1'
#
loop_
_entity.id
_entity.type
_entity.pdbx_description
1 polymer ?
#
loop_
_entity_poly.entity_id
_entity_poly.type
_entity_poly.pdbx_seq_one_letter_code
_entity_poly.pdbx_strand_id
1 'polypeptide(L)'
;ISWENLYAINRKIIDPVANRYFFVWEPVELLVKGLPDERPLRAELPLHPDDPGRGKRVLQVPCREGEAKFLISGPDAAALEPGQVVRLIGLFNLEVLEAGEERVLARFHSKAVQVARELRAPLIHWLPPEENLRVEVLKPEGVEEGLGEPGLAREKPSSLVQLVRYGFGRVEEVRPDYVRICFAHK
;
A
#
# COMPACT_ATOMS: atom_id res chain seq x y z
N ILE A 1 1.60 -3.65 33.47
CA ILE A 1 2.08 -3.16 32.17
C ILE A 1 1.10 -3.73 31.13
N SER A 2 0.35 -2.85 30.44
CA SER A 2 -0.52 -3.31 29.36
C SER A 2 0.28 -3.51 28.07
N TRP A 3 -0.14 -4.45 27.25
CA TRP A 3 0.43 -4.64 25.90
C TRP A 3 0.38 -3.38 25.06
N GLU A 4 -0.67 -2.58 25.20
CA GLU A 4 -0.84 -1.29 24.50
C GLU A 4 0.26 -0.30 24.85
N ASN A 5 0.64 -0.19 26.13
CA ASN A 5 1.73 0.66 26.57
C ASN A 5 3.08 0.18 26.03
N LEU A 6 3.29 -1.14 26.03
CA LEU A 6 4.50 -1.74 25.48
C LEU A 6 4.61 -1.45 23.95
N TYR A 7 3.52 -1.63 23.21
CA TYR A 7 3.49 -1.33 21.77
C TYR A 7 3.69 0.15 21.50
N ALA A 8 3.12 1.04 22.31
CA ALA A 8 3.32 2.48 22.16
C ALA A 8 4.79 2.90 22.39
N ILE A 9 5.46 2.30 23.35
CA ILE A 9 6.90 2.53 23.60
C ILE A 9 7.73 1.97 22.45
N ASN A 10 7.44 0.74 22.04
CA ASN A 10 8.16 0.09 20.94
C ASN A 10 8.00 0.85 19.62
N ARG A 11 6.82 1.39 19.34
CA ARG A 11 6.55 2.22 18.15
C ARG A 11 7.46 3.45 18.12
N LYS A 12 7.66 4.13 19.24
CA LYS A 12 8.56 5.29 19.33
C LYS A 12 10.01 4.97 18.96
N ILE A 13 10.41 3.72 19.15
CA ILE A 13 11.76 3.24 18.82
C ILE A 13 11.84 2.79 17.37
N ILE A 14 10.84 2.08 16.88
CA ILE A 14 10.82 1.46 15.55
C ILE A 14 10.46 2.47 14.47
N ASP A 15 9.46 3.29 14.68
CA ASP A 15 8.93 4.22 13.66
C ASP A 15 10.00 5.12 13.03
N PRO A 16 10.93 5.75 13.81
CA PRO A 16 11.95 6.60 13.22
C PRO A 16 12.94 5.89 12.29
N VAL A 17 13.11 4.58 12.44
CA VAL A 17 14.11 3.80 11.67
C VAL A 17 13.50 2.94 10.59
N ALA A 18 12.19 2.72 10.62
CA ALA A 18 11.48 1.85 9.70
C ALA A 18 11.20 2.54 8.36
N ASN A 19 11.72 1.99 7.27
CA ASN A 19 11.29 2.37 5.93
C ASN A 19 9.85 1.89 5.67
N ARG A 20 9.11 2.61 4.84
CA ARG A 20 7.70 2.36 4.55
C ARG A 20 7.51 1.79 3.17
N TYR A 21 6.67 0.74 3.11
CA TYR A 21 6.33 0.06 1.87
C TYR A 21 4.85 -0.30 1.84
N PHE A 22 4.28 -0.43 0.65
CA PHE A 22 2.96 -0.99 0.47
C PHE A 22 3.03 -2.51 0.45
N PHE A 23 2.09 -3.13 1.13
CA PHE A 23 1.86 -4.56 1.19
C PHE A 23 0.38 -4.83 0.95
N VAL A 24 0.07 -5.61 -0.07
CA VAL A 24 -1.30 -5.97 -0.46
C VAL A 24 -1.49 -7.46 -0.19
N TRP A 25 -2.37 -7.77 0.74
CA TRP A 25 -2.76 -9.15 1.05
C TRP A 25 -4.16 -9.43 0.50
N GLU A 26 -4.43 -10.69 0.15
CA GLU A 26 -5.67 -11.07 -0.54
C GLU A 26 -5.95 -10.15 -1.74
N PRO A 27 -5.03 -10.04 -2.72
CA PRO A 27 -5.09 -9.00 -3.74
C PRO A 27 -6.35 -9.08 -4.59
N VAL A 28 -7.01 -7.94 -4.77
CA VAL A 28 -8.17 -7.73 -5.63
C VAL A 28 -7.82 -6.71 -6.70
N GLU A 29 -8.22 -6.98 -7.95
CA GLU A 29 -8.01 -6.05 -9.06
C GLU A 29 -8.93 -4.82 -8.91
N LEU A 30 -8.35 -3.64 -9.03
CA LEU A 30 -9.04 -2.37 -9.15
C LEU A 30 -8.81 -1.82 -10.56
N LEU A 31 -9.87 -1.73 -11.36
CA LEU A 31 -9.84 -1.07 -12.66
C LEU A 31 -10.37 0.35 -12.54
N VAL A 32 -9.56 1.33 -12.89
CA VAL A 32 -9.94 2.75 -12.92
C VAL A 32 -10.07 3.22 -14.36
N LYS A 33 -11.23 3.79 -14.69
CA LYS A 33 -11.55 4.37 -16.00
C LYS A 33 -11.60 5.90 -15.95
N GLY A 34 -11.60 6.52 -17.14
CA GLY A 34 -11.76 7.97 -17.26
C GLY A 34 -10.57 8.78 -16.78
N LEU A 35 -9.38 8.20 -16.82
CA LEU A 35 -8.14 8.92 -16.52
C LEU A 35 -7.87 9.99 -17.58
N PRO A 36 -7.49 11.21 -17.15
CA PRO A 36 -7.35 12.34 -18.08
C PRO A 36 -6.06 12.31 -18.92
N ASP A 37 -5.13 11.42 -18.61
CA ASP A 37 -3.81 11.34 -19.24
C ASP A 37 -3.50 9.88 -19.61
N GLU A 38 -2.97 9.67 -20.80
CA GLU A 38 -2.53 8.34 -21.29
C GLU A 38 -1.09 7.98 -20.89
N ARG A 39 -0.38 8.89 -20.22
CA ARG A 39 0.95 8.61 -19.71
C ARG A 39 0.91 7.66 -18.54
N PRO A 40 1.98 6.87 -18.33
CA PRO A 40 2.08 6.04 -17.14
C PRO A 40 1.85 6.85 -15.86
N LEU A 41 1.00 6.34 -15.00
CA LEU A 41 0.76 6.93 -13.68
C LEU A 41 1.99 6.67 -12.81
N ARG A 42 2.46 7.72 -12.14
CA ARG A 42 3.67 7.66 -11.32
C ARG A 42 3.41 8.23 -9.94
N ALA A 43 3.64 7.43 -8.92
CA ALA A 43 3.66 7.87 -7.54
C ALA A 43 5.10 7.92 -7.01
N GLU A 44 5.50 9.06 -6.47
CA GLU A 44 6.74 9.21 -5.71
C GLU A 44 6.39 9.32 -4.23
N LEU A 45 6.86 8.36 -3.46
CA LEU A 45 6.55 8.24 -2.05
C LEU A 45 7.84 8.23 -1.22
N PRO A 46 7.93 8.96 -0.12
CA PRO A 46 9.13 8.93 0.72
C PRO A 46 9.31 7.56 1.34
N LEU A 47 10.56 7.11 1.51
CA LEU A 47 10.87 5.93 2.33
C LEU A 47 10.53 6.17 3.80
N HIS A 48 10.68 7.41 4.26
CA HIS A 48 10.23 7.85 5.58
C HIS A 48 9.68 9.29 5.50
N PRO A 49 8.49 9.58 6.07
CA PRO A 49 7.87 10.91 5.92
C PRO A 49 8.64 12.02 6.61
N ASP A 50 9.31 11.72 7.73
CA ASP A 50 10.04 12.70 8.54
C ASP A 50 11.53 12.76 8.20
N ASP A 51 12.01 11.92 7.28
CA ASP A 51 13.41 11.88 6.85
C ASP A 51 13.53 11.79 5.33
N PRO A 52 13.40 12.94 4.63
CA PRO A 52 13.51 12.99 3.17
C PRO A 52 14.89 12.53 2.64
N GLY A 53 15.93 12.59 3.47
CA GLY A 53 17.29 12.17 3.13
C GLY A 53 17.43 10.68 2.84
N ARG A 54 16.51 9.85 3.30
CA ARG A 54 16.48 8.42 3.00
C ARG A 54 16.14 8.09 1.55
N GLY A 55 15.55 9.04 0.82
CA GLY A 55 15.14 8.86 -0.54
C GLY A 55 13.68 8.53 -0.72
N LYS A 56 13.34 8.16 -1.94
CA LYS A 56 11.96 7.90 -2.37
C LYS A 56 11.85 6.53 -3.00
N ARG A 57 10.66 5.97 -2.93
CA ARG A 57 10.23 4.84 -3.73
C ARG A 57 9.29 5.33 -4.83
N VAL A 58 9.39 4.75 -5.99
CA VAL A 58 8.61 5.12 -7.18
C VAL A 58 7.83 3.92 -7.64
N LEU A 59 6.51 4.09 -7.75
CA LEU A 59 5.60 3.09 -8.30
C LEU A 59 5.00 3.63 -9.60
N GLN A 60 4.96 2.80 -10.63
CA GLN A 60 4.38 3.16 -11.93
C GLN A 60 3.34 2.14 -12.35
N VAL A 61 2.28 2.65 -12.96
CA VAL A 61 1.20 1.84 -13.54
C VAL A 61 0.95 2.31 -14.97
N PRO A 62 0.94 1.40 -15.95
CA PRO A 62 0.57 1.75 -17.30
C PRO A 62 -0.85 2.32 -17.36
N CYS A 63 -1.03 3.37 -18.14
CA CYS A 63 -2.35 3.90 -18.48
C CYS A 63 -2.55 3.74 -19.99
N ARG A 64 -3.65 3.12 -20.40
CA ARG A 64 -3.99 2.89 -21.79
C ARG A 64 -5.47 3.20 -22.02
N GLU A 65 -5.75 4.01 -23.01
CA GLU A 65 -7.13 4.39 -23.37
C GLU A 65 -7.92 4.95 -22.17
N GLY A 66 -7.24 5.70 -21.28
CA GLY A 66 -7.86 6.27 -20.09
C GLY A 66 -8.15 5.24 -18.98
N GLU A 67 -7.57 4.03 -19.05
CA GLU A 67 -7.76 2.97 -18.06
C GLU A 67 -6.43 2.55 -17.42
N ALA A 68 -6.47 2.24 -16.13
CA ALA A 68 -5.34 1.67 -15.40
C ALA A 68 -5.80 0.63 -14.39
N LYS A 69 -4.95 -0.38 -14.15
CA LYS A 69 -5.20 -1.47 -13.20
C LYS A 69 -4.27 -1.36 -12.00
N PHE A 70 -4.84 -1.65 -10.84
CA PHE A 70 -4.13 -1.67 -9.56
C PHE A 70 -4.49 -2.95 -8.82
N LEU A 71 -3.65 -3.34 -7.86
CA LEU A 71 -3.99 -4.32 -6.85
C LEU A 71 -4.23 -3.61 -5.52
N ILE A 72 -5.32 -3.95 -4.86
CA ILE A 72 -5.67 -3.47 -3.51
C ILE A 72 -5.93 -4.66 -2.60
N SER A 73 -5.84 -4.45 -1.28
CA SER A 73 -6.07 -5.52 -0.31
C SER A 73 -7.54 -5.94 -0.26
N GLY A 74 -7.78 -7.23 -0.09
CA GLY A 74 -9.13 -7.80 0.00
C GLY A 74 -10.03 -7.13 1.02
N PRO A 75 -9.59 -6.88 2.27
CA PRO A 75 -10.39 -6.14 3.25
C PRO A 75 -10.75 -4.72 2.81
N ASP A 76 -9.86 -4.01 2.11
CA ASP A 76 -10.18 -2.71 1.54
C ASP A 76 -11.25 -2.85 0.46
N ALA A 77 -11.08 -3.79 -0.47
CA ALA A 77 -12.07 -4.04 -1.53
C ALA A 77 -13.46 -4.39 -0.97
N ALA A 78 -13.50 -5.24 0.07
CA ALA A 78 -14.74 -5.64 0.73
C ALA A 78 -15.45 -4.49 1.46
N ALA A 79 -14.72 -3.45 1.87
CA ALA A 79 -15.27 -2.27 2.54
C ALA A 79 -15.74 -1.17 1.58
N LEU A 80 -15.46 -1.30 0.27
CA LEU A 80 -15.87 -0.31 -0.72
C LEU A 80 -17.35 -0.44 -1.09
N GLU A 81 -17.97 0.71 -1.28
CA GLU A 81 -19.37 0.80 -1.70
C GLU A 81 -19.51 1.64 -2.98
N PRO A 82 -20.43 1.28 -3.91
CA PRO A 82 -20.70 2.11 -5.08
C PRO A 82 -21.08 3.55 -4.69
N GLY A 83 -20.52 4.52 -5.41
CA GLY A 83 -20.69 5.95 -5.15
C GLY A 83 -19.70 6.52 -4.12
N GLN A 84 -18.96 5.70 -3.41
CA GLN A 84 -17.95 6.14 -2.47
C GLN A 84 -16.73 6.73 -3.20
N VAL A 85 -16.23 7.86 -2.68
CA VAL A 85 -14.95 8.43 -3.14
C VAL A 85 -13.85 7.97 -2.20
N VAL A 86 -12.77 7.45 -2.78
CA VAL A 86 -11.56 7.03 -2.06
C VAL A 86 -10.32 7.61 -2.72
N ARG A 87 -9.22 7.65 -1.99
CA ARG A 87 -7.94 8.15 -2.50
C ARG A 87 -6.89 7.04 -2.55
N LEU A 88 -6.33 6.82 -3.73
CA LEU A 88 -5.10 6.03 -3.88
C LEU A 88 -3.92 6.86 -3.39
N ILE A 89 -3.21 6.36 -2.39
CA ILE A 89 -2.10 7.07 -1.74
C ILE A 89 -1.04 7.45 -2.78
N GLY A 90 -0.71 8.74 -2.84
CA GLY A 90 0.29 9.27 -3.76
C GLY A 90 -0.20 9.52 -5.20
N LEU A 91 -1.45 9.22 -5.53
CA LEU A 91 -2.02 9.39 -6.87
C LEU A 91 -3.20 10.37 -6.90
N PHE A 92 -4.40 9.83 -6.89
CA PHE A 92 -5.62 10.60 -7.15
C PHE A 92 -6.82 10.04 -6.38
N ASN A 93 -7.93 10.75 -6.47
CA ASN A 93 -9.22 10.32 -5.94
C ASN A 93 -10.01 9.62 -7.03
N LEU A 94 -10.71 8.57 -6.67
CA LEU A 94 -11.58 7.81 -7.55
C LEU A 94 -12.96 7.63 -6.91
N GLU A 95 -13.98 7.43 -7.72
CA GLU A 95 -15.31 7.06 -7.30
C GLU A 95 -15.56 5.60 -7.65
N VAL A 96 -16.00 4.82 -6.68
CA VAL A 96 -16.34 3.41 -6.85
C VAL A 96 -17.63 3.30 -7.65
N LEU A 97 -17.62 2.53 -8.74
CA LEU A 97 -18.80 2.23 -9.56
C LEU A 97 -19.40 0.89 -9.19
N GLU A 98 -18.56 -0.14 -9.07
CA GLU A 98 -18.95 -1.49 -8.71
C GLU A 98 -17.91 -2.08 -7.76
N ALA A 99 -18.35 -2.74 -6.69
CA ALA A 99 -17.49 -3.45 -5.75
C ALA A 99 -17.85 -4.93 -5.77
N GLY A 100 -16.91 -5.75 -6.19
CA GLY A 100 -17.03 -7.21 -6.23
C GLY A 100 -15.86 -7.89 -5.52
N GLU A 101 -16.00 -9.19 -5.24
CA GLU A 101 -15.00 -9.97 -4.51
C GLU A 101 -13.69 -10.13 -5.30
N GLU A 102 -13.77 -10.25 -6.62
CA GLU A 102 -12.60 -10.45 -7.48
C GLU A 102 -12.12 -9.16 -8.14
N ARG A 103 -13.01 -8.16 -8.26
CA ARG A 103 -12.74 -6.93 -9.00
C ARG A 103 -13.56 -5.78 -8.48
N VAL A 104 -12.91 -4.63 -8.40
CA VAL A 104 -13.55 -3.32 -8.18
C VAL A 104 -13.43 -2.50 -9.45
N LEU A 105 -14.54 -1.90 -9.89
CA LEU A 105 -14.58 -0.94 -10.97
C LEU A 105 -14.77 0.46 -10.41
N ALA A 106 -13.93 1.38 -10.83
CA ALA A 106 -13.98 2.78 -10.41
C ALA A 106 -13.75 3.73 -11.60
N ARG A 107 -14.05 5.01 -11.38
CA ARG A 107 -13.70 6.07 -12.32
C ARG A 107 -12.86 7.13 -11.65
N PHE A 108 -12.02 7.79 -12.43
CA PHE A 108 -11.27 8.95 -11.97
C PHE A 108 -12.25 10.03 -11.46
N HIS A 109 -11.94 10.62 -10.31
CA HIS A 109 -12.72 11.71 -9.73
C HIS A 109 -11.94 13.04 -9.77
N SER A 110 -10.77 13.10 -9.14
CA SER A 110 -9.97 14.32 -9.05
C SER A 110 -8.55 14.02 -8.57
N LYS A 111 -7.63 14.97 -8.76
CA LYS A 111 -6.22 14.83 -8.31
C LYS A 111 -5.98 15.40 -6.91
N ALA A 112 -6.69 16.44 -6.53
CA ALA A 112 -6.37 17.23 -5.36
C ALA A 112 -6.59 16.49 -4.04
N VAL A 113 -5.59 16.54 -3.15
CA VAL A 113 -5.69 15.99 -1.79
C VAL A 113 -6.78 16.70 -0.99
N GLN A 114 -6.96 18.01 -1.23
CA GLN A 114 -7.97 18.81 -0.53
C GLN A 114 -9.38 18.27 -0.75
N VAL A 115 -9.71 17.84 -1.98
CA VAL A 115 -11.01 17.22 -2.29
C VAL A 115 -11.22 15.94 -1.47
N ALA A 116 -10.19 15.10 -1.35
CA ALA A 116 -10.28 13.90 -0.52
C ALA A 116 -10.51 14.22 0.96
N ARG A 117 -9.89 15.28 1.47
CA ARG A 117 -10.08 15.73 2.87
C ARG A 117 -11.50 16.22 3.10
N GLU A 118 -12.02 17.05 2.21
CA GLU A 118 -13.38 17.59 2.28
C GLU A 118 -14.43 16.48 2.23
N LEU A 119 -14.22 15.48 1.39
CA LEU A 119 -15.10 14.32 1.26
C LEU A 119 -14.84 13.24 2.34
N ARG A 120 -13.84 13.42 3.19
CA ARG A 120 -13.39 12.41 4.15
C ARG A 120 -13.11 11.06 3.50
N ALA A 121 -12.54 11.09 2.30
CA ALA A 121 -12.25 9.92 1.51
C ALA A 121 -11.21 9.02 2.20
N PRO A 122 -11.47 7.72 2.37
CA PRO A 122 -10.47 6.79 2.88
C PRO A 122 -9.23 6.77 2.01
N LEU A 123 -8.07 6.59 2.64
CA LEU A 123 -6.80 6.36 1.97
C LEU A 123 -6.60 4.87 1.73
N ILE A 124 -6.31 4.48 0.51
CA ILE A 124 -6.05 3.09 0.13
C ILE A 124 -4.65 2.97 -0.43
N HIS A 125 -3.87 2.03 0.10
CA HIS A 125 -2.59 1.63 -0.48
C HIS A 125 -2.84 0.61 -1.61
N TRP A 126 -1.88 0.51 -2.51
CA TRP A 126 -2.04 -0.22 -3.76
C TRP A 126 -0.69 -0.68 -4.30
N LEU A 127 -0.71 -1.59 -5.27
CA LEU A 127 0.47 -2.01 -6.02
C LEU A 127 0.17 -2.04 -7.52
N PRO A 128 1.21 -1.85 -8.35
CA PRO A 128 1.14 -2.20 -9.76
C PRO A 128 0.91 -3.72 -9.92
N PRO A 129 0.11 -4.16 -10.89
CA PRO A 129 -0.16 -5.59 -11.09
C PRO A 129 1.06 -6.42 -11.48
N GLU A 130 2.02 -5.80 -12.17
CA GLU A 130 3.19 -6.51 -12.75
C GLU A 130 4.49 -6.25 -11.97
N GLU A 131 4.65 -5.07 -11.39
CA GLU A 131 5.85 -4.70 -10.64
C GLU A 131 5.65 -4.87 -9.14
N ASN A 132 5.76 -6.09 -8.67
CA ASN A 132 5.63 -6.46 -7.26
C ASN A 132 6.44 -7.72 -6.97
N LEU A 133 6.58 -8.05 -5.69
CA LEU A 133 7.23 -9.27 -5.24
C LEU A 133 6.38 -9.98 -4.18
N ARG A 134 6.60 -11.26 -4.01
CA ARG A 134 5.92 -12.06 -2.99
C ARG A 134 6.41 -11.69 -1.59
N VAL A 135 5.49 -11.50 -0.69
CA VAL A 135 5.78 -11.21 0.73
C VAL A 135 5.05 -12.22 1.62
N GLU A 136 5.77 -12.80 2.55
CA GLU A 136 5.20 -13.56 3.65
C GLU A 136 5.39 -12.78 4.96
N VAL A 137 4.31 -12.57 5.69
CA VAL A 137 4.33 -11.98 7.02
C VAL A 137 4.05 -13.04 8.06
N LEU A 138 5.06 -13.31 8.89
CA LEU A 138 4.94 -14.27 9.99
C LEU A 138 4.31 -13.60 11.20
N LYS A 139 3.20 -14.14 11.66
CA LYS A 139 2.46 -13.71 12.86
C LYS A 139 2.37 -14.84 13.88
N PRO A 140 2.07 -14.56 15.16
CA PRO A 140 1.84 -15.60 16.14
C PRO A 140 0.73 -16.59 15.73
N GLU A 141 -0.30 -16.12 15.06
CA GLU A 141 -1.44 -16.92 14.59
C GLU A 141 -1.24 -17.62 13.25
N GLY A 142 -0.15 -17.36 12.55
CA GLY A 142 0.14 -17.99 11.25
C GLY A 142 0.87 -17.07 10.27
N VAL A 143 0.85 -17.47 9.00
CA VAL A 143 1.52 -16.74 7.90
C VAL A 143 0.48 -16.07 7.04
N GLU A 144 0.66 -14.77 6.78
CA GLU A 144 -0.11 -14.03 5.79
C GLU A 144 0.71 -13.82 4.53
N GLU A 145 0.20 -14.31 3.41
CA GLU A 145 0.82 -14.14 2.11
C GLU A 145 0.21 -12.95 1.36
N GLY A 146 1.04 -12.27 0.59
CA GLY A 146 0.62 -11.15 -0.23
C GLY A 146 1.73 -10.69 -1.16
N LEU A 147 1.54 -9.48 -1.68
CA LEU A 147 2.46 -8.83 -2.60
C LEU A 147 2.98 -7.53 -1.99
N GLY A 148 4.22 -7.20 -2.27
CA GLY A 148 4.86 -6.00 -1.78
C GLY A 148 5.59 -5.21 -2.87
N GLU A 149 6.00 -4.00 -2.54
CA GLU A 149 6.79 -3.16 -3.43
C GLU A 149 8.14 -3.81 -3.75
N PRO A 150 8.64 -3.68 -4.99
CA PRO A 150 9.96 -4.19 -5.37
C PRO A 150 11.10 -3.66 -4.49
N GLY A 151 10.94 -2.45 -3.93
CA GLY A 151 11.91 -1.83 -3.03
C GLY A 151 12.22 -2.65 -1.77
N LEU A 152 11.30 -3.52 -1.33
CA LEU A 152 11.52 -4.44 -0.22
C LEU A 152 12.72 -5.37 -0.46
N ALA A 153 13.02 -5.73 -1.71
CA ALA A 153 14.18 -6.56 -2.06
C ALA A 153 15.53 -5.85 -1.83
N ARG A 154 15.54 -4.54 -1.58
CA ARG A 154 16.74 -3.77 -1.23
C ARG A 154 17.01 -3.71 0.27
N GLU A 155 16.04 -4.10 1.07
CA GLU A 155 16.22 -4.17 2.51
C GLU A 155 17.14 -5.33 2.89
N LYS A 156 17.78 -5.20 4.04
CA LYS A 156 18.65 -6.25 4.58
C LYS A 156 17.92 -7.05 5.64
N PRO A 157 18.27 -8.33 5.84
CA PRO A 157 17.83 -9.05 7.01
C PRO A 157 18.11 -8.25 8.30
N SER A 158 17.18 -8.30 9.24
CA SER A 158 17.13 -7.53 10.49
C SER A 158 16.70 -6.06 10.34
N SER A 159 16.51 -5.52 9.13
CA SER A 159 15.92 -4.19 8.94
C SER A 159 14.49 -4.14 9.48
N LEU A 160 14.13 -3.00 10.05
CA LEU A 160 12.76 -2.72 10.47
C LEU A 160 12.03 -1.97 9.35
N VAL A 161 10.82 -2.40 9.05
CA VAL A 161 9.97 -1.81 8.02
C VAL A 161 8.56 -1.56 8.57
N GLN A 162 7.87 -0.57 8.00
CA GLN A 162 6.44 -0.42 8.17
C GLN A 162 5.74 -0.81 6.87
N LEU A 163 4.87 -1.78 6.98
CA LEU A 163 3.89 -2.08 5.94
C LEU A 163 2.71 -1.14 6.16
N VAL A 164 2.55 -0.18 5.25
CA VAL A 164 1.61 0.95 5.40
C VAL A 164 0.19 0.45 5.68
N ARG A 165 -0.45 0.95 6.73
CA ARG A 165 -1.78 0.56 7.21
C ARG A 165 -1.91 -0.89 7.71
N TYR A 166 -0.82 -1.66 7.69
CA TYR A 166 -0.78 -3.04 8.16
C TYR A 166 -0.07 -3.17 9.51
N GLY A 167 1.16 -2.68 9.61
CA GLY A 167 1.95 -2.68 10.83
C GLY A 167 3.44 -2.71 10.61
N PHE A 168 4.18 -2.83 11.71
CA PHE A 168 5.64 -2.91 11.73
C PHE A 168 6.11 -4.36 11.72
N GLY A 169 7.28 -4.58 11.11
CA GLY A 169 7.92 -5.88 11.11
C GLY A 169 9.42 -5.79 10.92
N ARG A 170 10.08 -6.92 11.17
CA ARG A 170 11.50 -7.12 10.93
C ARG A 170 11.69 -8.03 9.72
N VAL A 171 12.52 -7.61 8.80
CA VAL A 171 12.89 -8.40 7.62
C VAL A 171 13.72 -9.61 8.07
N GLU A 172 13.28 -10.81 7.73
CA GLU A 172 13.95 -12.08 8.06
C GLU A 172 14.78 -12.61 6.90
N GLU A 173 14.20 -12.62 5.69
CA GLU A 173 14.82 -13.17 4.50
C GLU A 173 14.50 -12.29 3.30
N VAL A 174 15.47 -12.07 2.43
CA VAL A 174 15.34 -11.30 1.20
C VAL A 174 15.86 -12.09 0.02
N ARG A 175 15.05 -12.21 -1.02
CA ARG A 175 15.40 -12.72 -2.37
C ARG A 175 14.92 -11.71 -3.42
N PRO A 176 15.37 -11.78 -4.66
CA PRO A 176 14.97 -10.81 -5.69
C PRO A 176 13.45 -10.71 -5.91
N ASP A 177 12.71 -11.80 -5.72
CA ASP A 177 11.27 -11.93 -5.96
C ASP A 177 10.45 -12.26 -4.70
N TYR A 178 11.12 -12.26 -3.53
CA TYR A 178 10.49 -12.71 -2.28
C TYR A 178 11.11 -12.06 -1.05
N VAL A 179 10.25 -11.66 -0.11
CA VAL A 179 10.67 -11.16 1.21
C VAL A 179 9.81 -11.79 2.30
N ARG A 180 10.47 -12.26 3.37
CA ARG A 180 9.81 -12.72 4.59
C ARG A 180 10.00 -11.68 5.69
N ILE A 181 8.90 -11.34 6.35
CA ILE A 181 8.86 -10.33 7.42
C ILE A 181 8.25 -10.96 8.68
N CYS A 182 8.90 -10.80 9.80
CA CYS A 182 8.34 -11.15 11.10
C CYS A 182 7.55 -9.96 11.64
N PHE A 183 6.25 -10.13 11.83
CA PHE A 183 5.36 -9.09 12.35
C PHE A 183 5.70 -8.72 13.78
N ALA A 184 5.76 -7.43 14.07
CA ALA A 184 5.99 -6.92 15.41
C ALA A 184 4.67 -6.46 16.07
N HIS A 185 4.04 -5.43 15.53
CA HIS A 185 2.76 -4.88 16.01
C HIS A 185 2.18 -3.86 15.02
N LYS A 186 0.93 -3.45 15.25
CA LYS A 186 0.25 -2.38 14.52
C LYS A 186 0.72 -0.99 14.92
#